data_174b8ea70d4095beeffe85f595c910e7
#
_entry.id   174b8ea70d4095beeffe85f595c910e7
#
_cell.length_a   1.000
_cell.length_b   1.000
_cell.length_c   1.000
_cell.angle_alpha   90.00
_cell.angle_beta   90.00
_cell.angle_gamma   90.00
#
_symmetry.space_group_name_H-M   'P 1'
#
loop_
_entity.id
_entity.type
_entity.pdbx_description
1 polymer ?
#
loop_
_entity_poly.entity_id
_entity_poly.type
_entity_poly.pdbx_seq_one_letter_code
_entity_poly.pdbx_strand_id
1 'polypeptide(L)'
;MFLLWILVLPLLPIVLINIFNKCSIVKKTTPLIGSLFTLIIILLYSASNNLLEVSSYFEIINLYPIFTSLDINMSFSITKISVVLLILANITITTALFSTYKIKKRLSQINTLILIISIGIYGLIIADDLFVFFLFYEVAVVPMFLMITNWGYDLKREVSGPFKKILSSLSVGTKSYGAYKITLYLLAGSLLIFLGLAIVGISEGTFSINEILNKESLNMSNDLWLAFFLLVLGFGSHSALWPLHTWAPDGHGTAPTAGSIIFAGILMKIGVIGFIKVIITIFNTAFIEYSSLFIILASINIIYGAFTAMMQDDLKYLAAYASLSHIGYIFLALAMNNETGLSSAILQTVSHGLIICLLFFSVGLIFNLKGTRSIKELNSLSDNSPLISSIFIFAAFASVGFPLTSGFIAEFLIISSVAQSGNFLLIIIPLVGIFITTIYMFRTVKKICLRYVQSKESISTISYDEKLICFILILTIITIGIFPNFFLNFINGESIKIILGV
;
A
#
# COMPACT_ATOMS: atom_id res chain seq x y z
N MET A 1 19.54 -11.54 -15.47
CA MET A 1 20.46 -10.49 -14.97
C MET A 1 19.80 -9.14 -14.73
N PHE A 2 18.97 -8.63 -15.64
CA PHE A 2 18.27 -7.34 -15.48
C PHE A 2 17.40 -7.24 -14.20
N LEU A 3 16.75 -8.34 -13.81
CA LEU A 3 15.86 -8.39 -12.65
C LEU A 3 16.59 -8.07 -11.33
N LEU A 4 17.85 -8.46 -11.22
CA LEU A 4 18.66 -8.20 -10.03
C LEU A 4 19.01 -6.71 -9.87
N TRP A 5 19.09 -5.96 -10.98
CA TRP A 5 19.35 -4.53 -10.89
C TRP A 5 18.25 -3.78 -10.15
N ILE A 6 17.00 -4.30 -10.15
CA ILE A 6 15.89 -3.72 -9.38
C ILE A 6 16.23 -3.69 -7.88
N LEU A 7 16.94 -4.70 -7.38
CA LEU A 7 17.39 -4.81 -5.98
C LEU A 7 18.71 -4.07 -5.71
N VAL A 8 19.61 -4.06 -6.68
CA VAL A 8 20.95 -3.47 -6.51
C VAL A 8 20.94 -1.94 -6.65
N LEU A 9 20.13 -1.40 -7.56
CA LEU A 9 20.08 0.04 -7.82
C LEU A 9 19.79 0.90 -6.59
N PRO A 10 18.85 0.54 -5.69
CA PRO A 10 18.65 1.31 -4.47
C PRO A 10 19.83 1.28 -3.47
N LEU A 11 20.74 0.29 -3.58
CA LEU A 11 21.95 0.22 -2.75
C LEU A 11 22.97 1.31 -3.09
N LEU A 12 23.09 1.68 -4.37
CA LEU A 12 24.04 2.70 -4.81
C LEU A 12 23.80 4.06 -4.14
N PRO A 13 22.59 4.63 -4.13
CA PRO A 13 22.28 5.84 -3.37
C PRO A 13 22.56 5.70 -1.89
N ILE A 14 22.29 4.54 -1.25
CA ILE A 14 22.58 4.32 0.16
C ILE A 14 24.07 4.54 0.43
N VAL A 15 24.93 3.95 -0.38
CA VAL A 15 26.40 4.10 -0.26
C VAL A 15 26.79 5.55 -0.48
N LEU A 16 26.33 6.19 -1.56
CA LEU A 16 26.68 7.57 -1.89
C LEU A 16 26.24 8.59 -0.83
N ILE A 17 25.01 8.45 -0.30
CA ILE A 17 24.49 9.34 0.75
C ILE A 17 25.33 9.25 2.03
N ASN A 18 25.80 8.06 2.37
CA ASN A 18 26.58 7.85 3.58
C ASN A 18 28.04 8.30 3.42
N ILE A 19 28.66 8.08 2.27
CA ILE A 19 30.01 8.57 1.96
C ILE A 19 30.03 10.10 1.91
N PHE A 20 29.11 10.70 1.15
CA PHE A 20 29.02 12.15 0.95
C PHE A 20 28.05 12.83 1.92
N ASN A 21 28.03 12.39 3.17
CA ASN A 21 27.08 12.83 4.19
C ASN A 21 27.12 14.34 4.50
N LYS A 22 28.21 15.06 4.14
CA LYS A 22 28.30 16.53 4.28
C LYS A 22 27.62 17.30 3.14
N CYS A 23 27.43 16.69 1.96
CA CYS A 23 26.87 17.36 0.79
C CYS A 23 25.33 17.27 0.79
N SER A 24 24.64 18.40 0.95
CA SER A 24 23.17 18.48 0.99
C SER A 24 22.52 18.10 -0.34
N ILE A 25 23.19 18.41 -1.46
CA ILE A 25 22.70 18.08 -2.81
C ILE A 25 22.68 16.56 -2.99
N VAL A 26 23.77 15.87 -2.68
CA VAL A 26 23.87 14.41 -2.79
C VAL A 26 22.78 13.72 -1.98
N LYS A 27 22.49 14.17 -0.76
CA LYS A 27 21.45 13.59 0.09
C LYS A 27 20.05 13.69 -0.50
N LYS A 28 19.77 14.71 -1.29
CA LYS A 28 18.47 14.96 -1.92
C LYS A 28 18.35 14.28 -3.28
N THR A 29 19.38 14.42 -4.12
CA THR A 29 19.30 14.05 -5.53
C THR A 29 19.59 12.57 -5.79
N THR A 30 20.58 11.98 -5.09
CA THR A 30 20.96 10.58 -5.37
C THR A 30 19.87 9.55 -5.09
N PRO A 31 19.01 9.67 -4.03
CA PRO A 31 17.91 8.73 -3.83
C PRO A 31 16.89 8.80 -4.95
N LEU A 32 16.59 10.00 -5.45
CA LEU A 32 15.65 10.18 -6.56
C LEU A 32 16.21 9.64 -7.87
N ILE A 33 17.48 9.90 -8.15
CA ILE A 33 18.15 9.35 -9.32
C ILE A 33 18.11 7.83 -9.27
N GLY A 34 18.41 7.22 -8.12
CA GLY A 34 18.30 5.77 -7.92
C GLY A 34 16.90 5.23 -8.19
N SER A 35 15.86 5.88 -7.65
CA SER A 35 14.48 5.47 -7.90
C SER A 35 14.07 5.63 -9.38
N LEU A 36 14.50 6.68 -10.07
CA LEU A 36 14.25 6.87 -11.50
C LEU A 36 14.95 5.80 -12.35
N PHE A 37 16.21 5.45 -12.04
CA PHE A 37 16.89 4.36 -12.74
C PHE A 37 16.20 3.02 -12.51
N THR A 38 15.72 2.74 -11.30
CA THR A 38 14.95 1.52 -11.02
C THR A 38 13.67 1.49 -11.85
N LEU A 39 12.94 2.61 -11.98
CA LEU A 39 11.76 2.70 -12.83
C LEU A 39 12.09 2.44 -14.29
N ILE A 40 13.15 3.05 -14.81
CA ILE A 40 13.61 2.84 -16.19
C ILE A 40 13.92 1.36 -16.44
N ILE A 41 14.57 0.67 -15.50
CA ILE A 41 14.87 -0.76 -15.65
C ILE A 41 13.59 -1.60 -15.64
N ILE A 42 12.63 -1.31 -14.77
CA ILE A 42 11.33 -2.00 -14.76
C ILE A 42 10.64 -1.83 -16.13
N LEU A 43 10.61 -0.62 -16.68
CA LEU A 43 9.99 -0.33 -17.97
C LEU A 43 10.75 -0.98 -19.15
N LEU A 44 12.08 -0.91 -19.16
CA LEU A 44 12.90 -1.53 -20.20
C LEU A 44 12.76 -3.06 -20.17
N TYR A 45 12.75 -3.65 -18.99
CA TYR A 45 12.57 -5.09 -18.83
C TYR A 45 11.17 -5.51 -19.33
N SER A 46 10.13 -4.76 -18.98
CA SER A 46 8.77 -5.03 -19.46
C SER A 46 8.65 -4.91 -20.99
N ALA A 47 9.37 -3.99 -21.61
CA ALA A 47 9.37 -3.81 -23.05
C ALA A 47 10.21 -4.86 -23.79
N SER A 48 11.39 -5.23 -23.26
CA SER A 48 12.32 -6.14 -23.94
C SER A 48 11.84 -7.60 -23.98
N ASN A 49 11.02 -8.02 -23.03
CA ASN A 49 10.53 -9.40 -22.93
C ASN A 49 9.14 -9.60 -23.58
N ASN A 50 8.69 -8.65 -24.42
CA ASN A 50 7.37 -8.70 -25.06
C ASN A 50 6.24 -9.01 -24.08
N LEU A 51 6.37 -8.53 -22.82
CA LEU A 51 5.35 -8.67 -21.78
C LEU A 51 3.99 -8.13 -22.24
N LEU A 52 3.97 -7.37 -23.34
CA LEU A 52 2.77 -6.87 -23.99
C LEU A 52 2.07 -7.93 -24.85
N GLU A 53 2.78 -8.97 -25.32
CA GLU A 53 2.28 -9.90 -26.34
C GLU A 53 2.19 -11.39 -25.91
N VAL A 54 2.93 -11.86 -24.89
CA VAL A 54 3.06 -13.31 -24.62
C VAL A 54 2.83 -13.69 -23.17
N SER A 55 2.27 -14.90 -23.04
CA SER A 55 1.98 -15.69 -21.84
C SER A 55 2.98 -15.60 -20.68
N SER A 56 2.51 -15.43 -19.64
CA SER A 56 2.43 -15.40 -18.18
C SER A 56 3.61 -15.84 -17.31
N TYR A 57 4.67 -16.48 -17.73
CA TYR A 57 5.78 -16.89 -16.87
C TYR A 57 7.13 -16.48 -17.44
N PHE A 58 7.90 -15.73 -16.65
CA PHE A 58 9.16 -15.13 -17.06
C PHE A 58 10.30 -15.60 -16.19
N GLU A 59 11.45 -15.71 -16.83
CA GLU A 59 12.77 -16.07 -16.29
C GLU A 59 12.78 -16.28 -14.77
N ILE A 60 12.72 -17.54 -14.34
CA ILE A 60 13.13 -17.91 -12.98
C ILE A 60 14.65 -17.80 -12.96
N ILE A 61 15.16 -16.83 -12.22
CA ILE A 61 16.60 -16.71 -11.99
C ILE A 61 16.90 -17.40 -10.66
N ASN A 62 17.37 -18.64 -10.72
CA ASN A 62 17.95 -19.33 -9.58
C ASN A 62 19.38 -18.84 -9.39
N LEU A 63 19.62 -18.06 -8.33
CA LEU A 63 20.93 -17.48 -8.06
C LEU A 63 21.82 -18.39 -7.22
N TYR A 64 21.28 -18.91 -6.14
CA TYR A 64 22.05 -19.68 -5.17
C TYR A 64 21.12 -20.47 -4.24
N PRO A 65 21.45 -21.76 -3.96
CA PRO A 65 20.75 -22.50 -2.93
C PRO A 65 21.14 -21.97 -1.55
N ILE A 66 20.13 -21.50 -0.77
CA ILE A 66 20.36 -21.01 0.59
C ILE A 66 20.47 -22.20 1.55
N PHE A 67 19.55 -23.15 1.44
CA PHE A 67 19.55 -24.40 2.21
C PHE A 67 19.18 -25.55 1.30
N THR A 68 20.19 -26.33 0.87
CA THR A 68 20.02 -27.48 -0.05
C THR A 68 19.16 -28.59 0.55
N SER A 69 19.21 -28.79 1.87
CA SER A 69 18.42 -29.82 2.57
C SER A 69 16.91 -29.54 2.60
N LEU A 70 16.51 -28.29 2.41
CA LEU A 70 15.11 -27.82 2.43
C LEU A 70 14.65 -27.32 1.06
N ASP A 71 15.47 -27.44 0.03
CA ASP A 71 15.24 -26.88 -1.32
C ASP A 71 14.87 -25.40 -1.32
N ILE A 72 15.52 -24.61 -0.46
CA ILE A 72 15.36 -23.15 -0.40
C ILE A 72 16.35 -22.51 -1.35
N ASN A 73 15.84 -21.84 -2.38
CA ASN A 73 16.62 -21.25 -3.44
C ASN A 73 16.34 -19.74 -3.53
N MET A 74 17.40 -18.94 -3.75
CA MET A 74 17.23 -17.52 -4.02
C MET A 74 16.72 -17.35 -5.46
N SER A 75 15.41 -17.57 -5.64
CA SER A 75 14.74 -17.52 -6.93
C SER A 75 13.82 -16.30 -7.05
N PHE A 76 13.82 -15.70 -8.23
CA PHE A 76 13.03 -14.54 -8.56
C PHE A 76 12.28 -14.74 -9.87
N SER A 77 11.01 -14.32 -9.88
CA SER A 77 10.15 -14.34 -11.06
C SER A 77 9.46 -12.97 -11.23
N ILE A 78 9.09 -12.64 -12.44
CA ILE A 78 8.32 -11.44 -12.73
C ILE A 78 7.11 -11.79 -13.57
N THR A 79 5.95 -11.26 -13.20
CA THR A 79 4.69 -11.39 -13.92
C THR A 79 4.19 -9.99 -14.33
N LYS A 80 3.20 -9.90 -15.21
CA LYS A 80 2.56 -8.61 -15.55
C LYS A 80 2.03 -7.90 -14.31
N ILE A 81 1.45 -8.64 -13.36
CA ILE A 81 0.97 -8.11 -12.09
C ILE A 81 2.15 -7.59 -11.25
N SER A 82 3.27 -8.32 -11.20
CA SER A 82 4.49 -7.87 -10.51
C SER A 82 5.01 -6.56 -11.09
N VAL A 83 5.02 -6.38 -12.42
CA VAL A 83 5.45 -5.12 -13.06
C VAL A 83 4.58 -3.94 -12.60
N VAL A 84 3.27 -4.11 -12.62
CA VAL A 84 2.34 -3.05 -12.19
C VAL A 84 2.56 -2.67 -10.72
N LEU A 85 2.75 -3.67 -9.85
CA LEU A 85 3.02 -3.45 -8.42
C LEU A 85 4.39 -2.83 -8.18
N LEU A 86 5.41 -3.18 -8.97
CA LEU A 86 6.74 -2.55 -8.92
C LEU A 86 6.67 -1.06 -9.32
N ILE A 87 5.90 -0.73 -10.35
CA ILE A 87 5.68 0.66 -10.77
C ILE A 87 4.99 1.45 -9.65
N LEU A 88 3.92 0.90 -9.06
CA LEU A 88 3.25 1.50 -7.90
C LEU A 88 4.22 1.71 -6.73
N ALA A 89 5.00 0.69 -6.38
CA ALA A 89 5.98 0.76 -5.32
C ALA A 89 7.02 1.85 -5.58
N ASN A 90 7.53 1.93 -6.80
CA ASN A 90 8.50 2.94 -7.20
C ASN A 90 7.94 4.37 -7.12
N ILE A 91 6.73 4.61 -7.63
CA ILE A 91 6.05 5.92 -7.52
C ILE A 91 5.83 6.29 -6.04
N THR A 92 5.41 5.33 -5.22
CA THR A 92 5.22 5.55 -3.77
C THR A 92 6.52 5.94 -3.08
N ILE A 93 7.62 5.20 -3.33
CA ILE A 93 8.94 5.48 -2.76
C ILE A 93 9.47 6.84 -3.23
N THR A 94 9.33 7.15 -4.51
CA THR A 94 9.73 8.45 -5.06
C THR A 94 8.95 9.59 -4.40
N THR A 95 7.63 9.45 -4.23
CA THR A 95 6.79 10.42 -3.53
C THR A 95 7.21 10.60 -2.08
N ALA A 96 7.53 9.51 -1.38
CA ALA A 96 8.03 9.55 -0.02
C ALA A 96 9.38 10.28 0.07
N LEU A 97 10.32 10.03 -0.84
CA LEU A 97 11.61 10.74 -0.91
C LEU A 97 11.42 12.24 -1.14
N PHE A 98 10.52 12.67 -2.03
CA PHE A 98 10.19 14.10 -2.19
C PHE A 98 9.64 14.72 -0.91
N SER A 99 8.83 13.99 -0.15
CA SER A 99 8.26 14.50 1.11
C SER A 99 9.32 14.74 2.20
N THR A 100 10.52 14.15 2.07
CA THR A 100 11.63 14.34 3.03
C THR A 100 12.44 15.62 2.80
N TYR A 101 12.29 16.31 1.67
CA TYR A 101 13.14 17.45 1.29
C TYR A 101 13.16 18.60 2.29
N LYS A 102 12.10 18.79 3.06
CA LYS A 102 12.01 19.80 4.12
C LYS A 102 12.58 19.33 5.46
N ILE A 103 12.94 18.04 5.58
CA ILE A 103 13.55 17.50 6.80
C ILE A 103 15.01 17.92 6.87
N LYS A 104 15.34 18.75 7.87
CA LYS A 104 16.72 19.25 8.09
C LYS A 104 17.59 18.28 8.91
N LYS A 105 16.96 17.58 9.88
CA LYS A 105 17.68 16.70 10.82
C LYS A 105 17.77 15.28 10.27
N ARG A 106 19.00 14.74 10.18
CA ARG A 106 19.26 13.34 9.81
C ARG A 106 18.64 12.92 8.47
N LEU A 107 18.66 13.81 7.45
CA LEU A 107 18.07 13.54 6.12
C LEU A 107 18.67 12.28 5.47
N SER A 108 19.98 12.05 5.59
CA SER A 108 20.61 10.84 5.08
C SER A 108 20.03 9.57 5.68
N GLN A 109 19.78 9.55 6.99
CA GLN A 109 19.27 8.38 7.68
C GLN A 109 17.85 8.03 7.26
N ILE A 110 16.93 9.01 7.18
CA ILE A 110 15.57 8.74 6.75
C ILE A 110 15.53 8.26 5.29
N ASN A 111 16.32 8.85 4.39
CA ASN A 111 16.39 8.41 3.00
C ASN A 111 17.02 7.01 2.87
N THR A 112 18.02 6.67 3.69
CA THR A 112 18.57 5.32 3.77
C THR A 112 17.50 4.32 4.20
N LEU A 113 16.69 4.63 5.22
CA LEU A 113 15.58 3.76 5.65
C LEU A 113 14.53 3.55 4.53
N ILE A 114 14.17 4.64 3.82
CA ILE A 114 13.23 4.55 2.69
C ILE A 114 13.78 3.65 1.58
N LEU A 115 15.07 3.74 1.26
CA LEU A 115 15.71 2.90 0.25
C LEU A 115 15.81 1.43 0.69
N ILE A 116 16.07 1.15 1.98
CA ILE A 116 16.03 -0.22 2.52
C ILE A 116 14.62 -0.80 2.38
N ILE A 117 13.60 -0.03 2.73
CA ILE A 117 12.20 -0.42 2.55
C ILE A 117 11.91 -0.73 1.07
N SER A 118 12.44 0.07 0.14
CA SER A 118 12.22 -0.17 -1.29
C SER A 118 12.81 -1.50 -1.76
N ILE A 119 14.00 -1.86 -1.27
CA ILE A 119 14.64 -3.16 -1.56
C ILE A 119 13.75 -4.30 -1.05
N GLY A 120 13.25 -4.19 0.19
CA GLY A 120 12.35 -5.18 0.75
C GLY A 120 11.07 -5.36 -0.07
N ILE A 121 10.43 -4.25 -0.45
CA ILE A 121 9.19 -4.28 -1.26
C ILE A 121 9.44 -4.86 -2.65
N TYR A 122 10.49 -4.42 -3.34
CA TYR A 122 10.81 -4.92 -4.67
C TYR A 122 11.14 -6.41 -4.64
N GLY A 123 11.98 -6.84 -3.69
CA GLY A 123 12.34 -8.23 -3.53
C GLY A 123 11.15 -9.13 -3.24
N LEU A 124 10.24 -8.68 -2.36
CA LEU A 124 9.01 -9.41 -2.06
C LEU A 124 8.10 -9.58 -3.30
N ILE A 125 7.95 -8.54 -4.11
CA ILE A 125 7.10 -8.58 -5.30
C ILE A 125 7.63 -9.60 -6.32
N ILE A 126 8.95 -9.70 -6.48
CA ILE A 126 9.57 -10.57 -7.47
C ILE A 126 10.04 -11.94 -6.92
N ALA A 127 10.00 -12.18 -5.60
CA ALA A 127 10.40 -13.45 -5.01
C ALA A 127 9.54 -14.60 -5.56
N ASP A 128 10.18 -15.70 -5.95
CA ASP A 128 9.54 -16.95 -6.38
C ASP A 128 9.59 -18.06 -5.32
N ASP A 129 10.43 -17.89 -4.34
CA ASP A 129 10.58 -18.78 -3.18
C ASP A 129 9.87 -18.20 -1.97
N LEU A 130 9.10 -19.02 -1.24
CA LEU A 130 8.32 -18.62 -0.06
C LEU A 130 9.18 -18.08 1.08
N PHE A 131 10.37 -18.64 1.28
CA PHE A 131 11.31 -18.20 2.29
C PHE A 131 11.95 -16.87 1.91
N VAL A 132 12.33 -16.71 0.64
CA VAL A 132 12.87 -15.46 0.10
C VAL A 132 11.81 -14.34 0.15
N PHE A 133 10.55 -14.67 -0.15
CA PHE A 133 9.41 -13.77 0.01
C PHE A 133 9.33 -13.24 1.45
N PHE A 134 9.44 -14.12 2.44
CA PHE A 134 9.42 -13.76 3.85
C PHE A 134 10.64 -12.90 4.26
N LEU A 135 11.84 -13.22 3.78
CA LEU A 135 13.04 -12.43 4.07
C LEU A 135 12.89 -10.97 3.61
N PHE A 136 12.46 -10.76 2.37
CA PHE A 136 12.26 -9.42 1.84
C PHE A 136 11.12 -8.68 2.53
N TYR A 137 10.11 -9.41 2.98
CA TYR A 137 9.05 -8.88 3.81
C TYR A 137 9.61 -8.25 5.10
N GLU A 138 10.46 -8.95 5.84
CA GLU A 138 11.07 -8.43 7.07
C GLU A 138 11.96 -7.20 6.79
N VAL A 139 12.71 -7.21 5.68
CA VAL A 139 13.52 -6.06 5.27
C VAL A 139 12.65 -4.81 5.04
N ALA A 140 11.42 -4.96 4.56
CA ALA A 140 10.51 -3.83 4.37
C ALA A 140 9.91 -3.30 5.69
N VAL A 141 9.65 -4.18 6.68
CA VAL A 141 8.92 -3.84 7.90
C VAL A 141 9.79 -3.21 8.99
N VAL A 142 10.98 -3.77 9.24
CA VAL A 142 11.85 -3.35 10.36
C VAL A 142 12.22 -1.84 10.34
N PRO A 143 12.56 -1.22 9.19
CA PRO A 143 12.94 0.20 9.18
C PRO A 143 11.80 1.15 9.57
N MET A 144 10.54 0.71 9.50
CA MET A 144 9.36 1.53 9.84
C MET A 144 9.35 1.97 11.30
N PHE A 145 9.74 1.08 12.21
CA PHE A 145 9.90 1.41 13.63
C PHE A 145 10.85 2.59 13.83
N LEU A 146 12.03 2.51 13.20
CA LEU A 146 13.06 3.56 13.28
C LEU A 146 12.58 4.88 12.67
N MET A 147 11.80 4.81 11.60
CA MET A 147 11.25 6.00 10.94
C MET A 147 10.26 6.73 11.86
N ILE A 148 9.34 6.02 12.53
CA ILE A 148 8.34 6.62 13.39
C ILE A 148 9.01 7.17 14.67
N THR A 149 9.88 6.39 15.31
CA THR A 149 10.52 6.80 16.58
C THR A 149 11.37 8.05 16.43
N ASN A 150 12.10 8.20 15.30
CA ASN A 150 13.02 9.32 15.10
C ASN A 150 12.37 10.57 14.47
N TRP A 151 11.41 10.41 13.56
CA TRP A 151 10.80 11.52 12.80
C TRP A 151 9.29 11.62 12.97
N GLY A 152 8.68 10.77 13.79
CA GLY A 152 7.25 10.78 14.06
C GLY A 152 6.80 12.00 14.87
N TYR A 153 5.48 12.15 14.97
CA TYR A 153 4.82 13.25 15.68
C TYR A 153 4.11 12.74 16.94
N ASP A 154 4.26 13.49 18.03
CA ASP A 154 3.46 13.28 19.23
C ASP A 154 2.12 14.01 19.05
N LEU A 155 1.04 13.29 19.23
CA LEU A 155 -0.32 13.83 19.13
C LEU A 155 -0.79 14.27 20.51
N LYS A 156 -1.29 15.50 20.60
CA LYS A 156 -2.00 15.96 21.78
C LYS A 156 -3.41 15.34 21.81
N ARG A 157 -3.51 14.08 22.24
CA ARG A 157 -4.79 13.39 22.34
C ARG A 157 -5.21 13.38 23.81
N GLU A 158 -6.30 14.08 24.11
CA GLU A 158 -6.93 13.94 25.43
C GLU A 158 -7.59 12.57 25.51
N VAL A 159 -7.08 11.75 26.40
CA VAL A 159 -7.65 10.45 26.69
C VAL A 159 -8.78 10.64 27.68
N SER A 160 -10.00 10.28 27.28
CA SER A 160 -11.20 10.36 28.13
C SER A 160 -11.87 8.99 28.25
N GLY A 161 -12.72 8.83 29.25
CA GLY A 161 -13.52 7.61 29.43
C GLY A 161 -13.02 6.68 30.55
N PRO A 162 -13.69 5.53 30.75
CA PRO A 162 -13.45 4.63 31.90
C PRO A 162 -12.03 4.04 31.94
N PHE A 163 -11.37 3.91 30.80
CA PHE A 163 -10.00 3.38 30.67
C PHE A 163 -8.91 4.47 30.66
N LYS A 164 -9.22 5.72 31.02
CA LYS A 164 -8.29 6.86 31.01
C LYS A 164 -6.94 6.55 31.67
N LYS A 165 -6.94 5.92 32.85
CA LYS A 165 -5.69 5.58 33.58
C LYS A 165 -4.81 4.61 32.80
N ILE A 166 -5.39 3.55 32.23
CA ILE A 166 -4.67 2.54 31.45
C ILE A 166 -4.14 3.17 30.15
N LEU A 167 -4.97 3.90 29.44
CA LEU A 167 -4.59 4.53 28.18
C LEU A 167 -3.53 5.63 28.35
N SER A 168 -3.57 6.37 29.45
CA SER A 168 -2.52 7.35 29.78
C SER A 168 -1.20 6.69 30.17
N SER A 169 -1.23 5.55 30.89
CA SER A 169 -0.01 4.80 31.23
C SER A 169 0.66 4.19 29.98
N LEU A 170 -0.12 3.87 28.94
CA LEU A 170 0.38 3.40 27.64
C LEU A 170 0.87 4.53 26.74
N SER A 171 0.83 5.80 27.19
CA SER A 171 1.25 6.98 26.41
C SER A 171 0.58 7.06 25.01
N VAL A 172 -0.71 6.72 24.94
CA VAL A 172 -1.49 6.72 23.69
C VAL A 172 -1.41 8.08 23.00
N GLY A 173 -1.15 8.08 21.70
CA GLY A 173 -0.99 9.29 20.89
C GLY A 173 0.46 9.78 20.76
N THR A 174 1.42 9.21 21.50
CA THR A 174 2.84 9.52 21.28
C THR A 174 3.39 8.73 20.07
N LYS A 175 4.45 9.25 19.46
CA LYS A 175 5.16 8.55 18.37
C LYS A 175 5.72 7.20 18.81
N SER A 176 6.16 7.10 20.07
CA SER A 176 6.65 5.84 20.64
C SER A 176 5.53 4.81 20.71
N TYR A 177 4.34 5.19 21.19
CA TYR A 177 3.17 4.30 21.17
C TYR A 177 2.81 3.83 19.78
N GLY A 178 2.74 4.74 18.81
CA GLY A 178 2.46 4.40 17.42
C GLY A 178 3.51 3.46 16.82
N ALA A 179 4.80 3.73 17.08
CA ALA A 179 5.90 2.88 16.63
C ALA A 179 5.83 1.47 17.24
N TYR A 180 5.63 1.35 18.54
CA TYR A 180 5.49 0.02 19.19
C TYR A 180 4.25 -0.71 18.71
N LYS A 181 3.12 -0.03 18.60
CA LYS A 181 1.87 -0.65 18.17
C LYS A 181 1.96 -1.22 16.76
N ILE A 182 2.44 -0.43 15.79
CA ILE A 182 2.61 -0.91 14.41
C ILE A 182 3.60 -2.09 14.38
N THR A 183 4.73 -1.97 15.07
CA THR A 183 5.77 -3.00 15.06
C THR A 183 5.28 -4.30 15.66
N LEU A 184 4.60 -4.26 16.81
CA LEU A 184 4.08 -5.47 17.46
C LEU A 184 3.03 -6.17 16.60
N TYR A 185 2.11 -5.42 15.97
CA TYR A 185 1.11 -6.00 15.06
C TYR A 185 1.76 -6.64 13.83
N LEU A 186 2.71 -5.93 13.22
CA LEU A 186 3.38 -6.43 12.02
C LEU A 186 4.30 -7.62 12.34
N LEU A 187 5.04 -7.60 13.46
CA LEU A 187 5.86 -8.75 13.89
C LEU A 187 5.01 -9.97 14.28
N ALA A 188 3.88 -9.77 14.96
CA ALA A 188 2.97 -10.87 15.25
C ALA A 188 2.40 -11.47 13.96
N GLY A 189 2.01 -10.59 13.00
CA GLY A 189 1.55 -11.02 11.68
C GLY A 189 2.64 -11.74 10.90
N SER A 190 3.90 -11.25 10.95
CA SER A 190 5.02 -11.88 10.25
C SER A 190 5.37 -13.26 10.80
N LEU A 191 5.28 -13.44 12.11
CA LEU A 191 5.46 -14.76 12.74
C LEU A 191 4.42 -15.76 12.22
N LEU A 192 3.16 -15.35 12.10
CA LEU A 192 2.09 -16.19 11.55
C LEU A 192 2.36 -16.53 10.07
N ILE A 193 2.81 -15.53 9.27
CA ILE A 193 3.22 -15.73 7.88
C ILE A 193 4.37 -16.74 7.81
N PHE A 194 5.42 -16.53 8.59
CA PHE A 194 6.58 -17.42 8.59
C PHE A 194 6.20 -18.87 8.89
N LEU A 195 5.41 -19.09 9.95
CA LEU A 195 4.95 -20.43 10.33
C LEU A 195 4.10 -21.06 9.23
N GLY A 196 3.17 -20.28 8.65
CA GLY A 196 2.34 -20.78 7.55
C GLY A 196 3.16 -21.14 6.31
N LEU A 197 4.09 -20.30 5.87
CA LEU A 197 4.96 -20.57 4.72
C LEU A 197 5.89 -21.75 4.98
N ALA A 198 6.42 -21.87 6.19
CA ALA A 198 7.27 -23.00 6.57
C ALA A 198 6.50 -24.33 6.53
N ILE A 199 5.27 -24.37 7.02
CA ILE A 199 4.40 -25.55 6.94
C ILE A 199 4.16 -25.93 5.47
N VAL A 200 3.83 -24.95 4.60
CA VAL A 200 3.63 -25.20 3.17
C VAL A 200 4.89 -25.80 2.56
N GLY A 201 6.05 -25.16 2.72
CA GLY A 201 7.31 -25.62 2.12
C GLY A 201 7.72 -27.02 2.59
N ILE A 202 7.54 -27.32 3.89
CA ILE A 202 7.87 -28.66 4.45
C ILE A 202 6.86 -29.71 3.97
N SER A 203 5.56 -29.41 3.95
CA SER A 203 4.52 -30.36 3.52
C SER A 203 4.61 -30.67 2.03
N GLU A 204 4.97 -29.67 1.22
CA GLU A 204 5.12 -29.83 -0.22
C GLU A 204 6.53 -30.27 -0.66
N GLY A 205 7.52 -30.28 0.24
CA GLY A 205 8.89 -30.65 -0.06
C GLY A 205 9.64 -29.66 -0.94
N THR A 206 9.10 -28.46 -1.17
CA THR A 206 9.71 -27.36 -1.93
C THR A 206 9.17 -26.01 -1.45
N PHE A 207 10.01 -24.99 -1.50
CA PHE A 207 9.63 -23.60 -1.22
C PHE A 207 9.36 -22.79 -2.49
N SER A 208 9.57 -23.36 -3.68
CA SER A 208 9.29 -22.69 -4.96
C SER A 208 7.79 -22.61 -5.21
N ILE A 209 7.28 -21.38 -5.37
CA ILE A 209 5.86 -21.14 -5.67
C ILE A 209 5.49 -21.81 -7.00
N ASN A 210 6.33 -21.68 -8.03
CA ASN A 210 6.07 -22.27 -9.34
C ASN A 210 6.03 -23.80 -9.30
N GLU A 211 6.91 -24.45 -8.52
CA GLU A 211 6.90 -25.92 -8.38
C GLU A 211 5.62 -26.39 -7.66
N ILE A 212 5.18 -25.66 -6.62
CA ILE A 212 3.94 -25.96 -5.92
C ILE A 212 2.74 -25.85 -6.86
N LEU A 213 2.69 -24.84 -7.72
CA LEU A 213 1.60 -24.61 -8.67
C LEU A 213 1.53 -25.65 -9.80
N ASN A 214 2.68 -26.22 -10.18
CA ASN A 214 2.74 -27.26 -11.22
C ASN A 214 2.27 -28.64 -10.73
N LYS A 215 1.95 -28.81 -9.44
CA LYS A 215 1.37 -30.04 -8.92
C LYS A 215 -0.12 -30.12 -9.27
N GLU A 216 -0.59 -31.28 -9.70
CA GLU A 216 -1.96 -31.48 -10.22
C GLU A 216 -3.08 -31.12 -9.21
N SER A 217 -2.86 -31.23 -7.92
CA SER A 217 -3.76 -30.77 -6.86
C SER A 217 -3.10 -30.75 -5.50
N LEU A 218 -3.32 -29.70 -4.73
CA LEU A 218 -2.99 -29.65 -3.31
C LEU A 218 -4.01 -30.48 -2.52
N ASN A 219 -3.60 -31.62 -2.00
CA ASN A 219 -4.40 -32.37 -1.05
C ASN A 219 -4.39 -31.66 0.32
N MET A 220 -5.48 -31.01 0.66
CA MET A 220 -5.61 -30.24 1.91
C MET A 220 -5.51 -31.14 3.15
N SER A 221 -4.28 -31.37 3.62
CA SER A 221 -4.00 -32.02 4.91
C SER A 221 -4.34 -31.09 6.08
N ASN A 222 -4.41 -31.62 7.29
CA ASN A 222 -4.63 -30.81 8.50
C ASN A 222 -3.54 -29.73 8.66
N ASP A 223 -2.30 -30.03 8.28
CA ASP A 223 -1.19 -29.09 8.36
C ASP A 223 -1.38 -27.93 7.36
N LEU A 224 -1.82 -28.23 6.13
CA LEU A 224 -2.11 -27.20 5.12
C LEU A 224 -3.33 -26.35 5.50
N TRP A 225 -4.36 -26.91 6.16
CA TRP A 225 -5.43 -26.11 6.75
C TRP A 225 -4.93 -25.18 7.83
N LEU A 226 -4.04 -25.66 8.71
CA LEU A 226 -3.38 -24.80 9.71
C LEU A 226 -2.58 -23.69 9.03
N ALA A 227 -1.78 -24.02 8.01
CA ALA A 227 -1.01 -23.04 7.24
C ALA A 227 -1.92 -21.98 6.60
N PHE A 228 -3.03 -22.36 5.98
CA PHE A 228 -4.01 -21.45 5.40
C PHE A 228 -4.51 -20.41 6.42
N PHE A 229 -4.95 -20.85 7.59
CA PHE A 229 -5.45 -19.92 8.61
C PHE A 229 -4.36 -19.02 9.19
N LEU A 230 -3.14 -19.54 9.40
CA LEU A 230 -2.00 -18.74 9.85
C LEU A 230 -1.66 -17.64 8.82
N LEU A 231 -1.64 -17.98 7.53
CA LEU A 231 -1.38 -17.05 6.44
C LEU A 231 -2.49 -16.01 6.28
N VAL A 232 -3.76 -16.42 6.39
CA VAL A 232 -4.93 -15.51 6.35
C VAL A 232 -4.83 -14.48 7.48
N LEU A 233 -4.54 -14.90 8.70
CA LEU A 233 -4.37 -14.00 9.85
C LEU A 233 -3.15 -13.09 9.67
N GLY A 234 -2.03 -13.65 9.24
CA GLY A 234 -0.79 -12.92 9.04
C GLY A 234 -0.92 -11.85 7.95
N PHE A 235 -1.30 -12.20 6.73
CA PHE A 235 -1.51 -11.25 5.64
C PHE A 235 -2.70 -10.31 5.89
N GLY A 236 -3.76 -10.80 6.56
CA GLY A 236 -4.88 -9.97 7.02
C GLY A 236 -4.46 -8.89 8.00
N SER A 237 -3.55 -9.20 8.94
CA SER A 237 -2.96 -8.21 9.84
C SER A 237 -2.22 -7.12 9.07
N HIS A 238 -1.42 -7.49 8.06
CA HIS A 238 -0.66 -6.56 7.23
C HIS A 238 -1.53 -5.67 6.36
N SER A 239 -2.60 -6.23 5.80
CA SER A 239 -3.58 -5.47 5.04
C SER A 239 -4.46 -4.59 5.92
N ALA A 240 -4.32 -4.67 7.25
CA ALA A 240 -5.23 -4.06 8.21
C ALA A 240 -6.69 -4.52 8.02
N LEU A 241 -6.89 -5.82 7.75
CA LEU A 241 -8.22 -6.41 7.67
C LEU A 241 -8.84 -6.48 9.09
N TRP A 242 -10.13 -6.15 9.21
CA TRP A 242 -10.81 -6.23 10.49
C TRP A 242 -10.79 -7.68 11.05
N PRO A 243 -10.55 -7.90 12.34
CA PRO A 243 -10.34 -6.94 13.43
C PRO A 243 -8.87 -6.50 13.66
N LEU A 244 -7.94 -6.92 12.81
CA LEU A 244 -6.49 -6.72 12.97
C LEU A 244 -5.98 -5.35 12.46
N HIS A 245 -6.86 -4.37 12.32
CA HIS A 245 -6.62 -3.10 11.64
C HIS A 245 -6.11 -1.96 12.54
N THR A 246 -6.21 -2.10 13.86
CA THR A 246 -6.09 -0.94 14.78
C THR A 246 -4.70 -0.28 14.80
N TRP A 247 -3.68 -0.96 14.29
CA TRP A 247 -2.34 -0.41 14.16
C TRP A 247 -2.25 0.66 13.07
N ALA A 248 -3.03 0.53 11.98
CA ALA A 248 -2.89 1.38 10.82
C ALA A 248 -3.23 2.86 11.11
N PRO A 249 -4.37 3.23 11.73
CA PRO A 249 -4.66 4.62 12.04
C PRO A 249 -3.64 5.25 13.00
N ASP A 250 -3.22 4.54 14.05
CA ASP A 250 -2.25 5.05 15.01
C ASP A 250 -0.84 5.15 14.41
N GLY A 251 -0.46 4.16 13.59
CA GLY A 251 0.77 4.19 12.81
C GLY A 251 0.84 5.39 11.87
N HIS A 252 -0.21 5.62 11.07
CA HIS A 252 -0.29 6.77 10.15
C HIS A 252 -0.32 8.11 10.89
N GLY A 253 -1.10 8.20 11.95
CA GLY A 253 -1.26 9.42 12.75
C GLY A 253 0.06 9.91 13.31
N THR A 254 0.89 9.00 13.79
CA THR A 254 2.18 9.29 14.45
C THR A 254 3.37 9.32 13.49
N ALA A 255 3.31 8.65 12.33
CA ALA A 255 4.40 8.60 11.37
C ALA A 255 4.74 9.97 10.77
N PRO A 256 5.99 10.20 10.29
CA PRO A 256 6.28 11.31 9.40
C PRO A 256 5.51 11.17 8.09
N THR A 257 5.37 12.26 7.31
CA THR A 257 4.61 12.23 6.04
C THR A 257 5.13 11.14 5.09
N ALA A 258 6.45 11.00 4.94
CA ALA A 258 7.07 9.94 4.15
C ALA A 258 6.64 8.53 4.61
N GLY A 259 6.60 8.30 5.93
CA GLY A 259 6.12 7.04 6.51
C GLY A 259 4.66 6.76 6.16
N SER A 260 3.77 7.76 6.31
CA SER A 260 2.35 7.60 5.98
C SER A 260 2.12 7.28 4.49
N ILE A 261 2.90 7.91 3.60
CA ILE A 261 2.88 7.64 2.15
C ILE A 261 3.25 6.18 1.88
N ILE A 262 4.36 5.69 2.45
CA ILE A 262 4.82 4.31 2.25
C ILE A 262 3.83 3.31 2.85
N PHE A 263 3.33 3.56 4.08
CA PHE A 263 2.39 2.64 4.75
C PHE A 263 1.13 2.45 3.94
N ALA A 264 0.46 3.54 3.56
CA ALA A 264 -0.78 3.46 2.82
C ALA A 264 -0.58 3.16 1.33
N GLY A 265 0.47 3.72 0.71
CA GLY A 265 0.73 3.57 -0.72
C GLY A 265 1.08 2.14 -1.12
N ILE A 266 1.92 1.46 -0.33
CA ILE A 266 2.42 0.12 -0.72
C ILE A 266 2.50 -0.88 0.44
N LEU A 267 2.84 -0.50 1.68
CA LEU A 267 3.08 -1.47 2.74
C LEU A 267 1.83 -2.28 3.09
N MET A 268 0.67 -1.64 3.25
CA MET A 268 -0.60 -2.35 3.46
C MET A 268 -0.95 -3.27 2.29
N LYS A 269 -0.47 -2.98 1.07
CA LYS A 269 -0.66 -3.81 -0.11
C LYS A 269 0.22 -5.05 -0.11
N ILE A 270 1.28 -5.11 0.70
CA ILE A 270 2.06 -6.34 0.88
C ILE A 270 1.17 -7.49 1.36
N GLY A 271 0.25 -7.23 2.29
CA GLY A 271 -0.74 -8.23 2.69
C GLY A 271 -1.66 -8.65 1.54
N VAL A 272 -2.13 -7.71 0.72
CA VAL A 272 -2.91 -8.00 -0.50
C VAL A 272 -2.10 -8.83 -1.50
N ILE A 273 -0.82 -8.48 -1.70
CA ILE A 273 0.11 -9.24 -2.58
C ILE A 273 0.26 -10.68 -2.06
N GLY A 274 0.41 -10.86 -0.75
CA GLY A 274 0.45 -12.17 -0.12
C GLY A 274 -0.84 -12.96 -0.32
N PHE A 275 -2.01 -12.31 -0.21
CA PHE A 275 -3.28 -12.96 -0.54
C PHE A 275 -3.34 -13.41 -2.00
N ILE A 276 -2.97 -12.55 -2.94
CA ILE A 276 -2.99 -12.91 -4.37
C ILE A 276 -1.95 -13.99 -4.65
N LYS A 277 -0.70 -13.80 -4.22
CA LYS A 277 0.44 -14.62 -4.61
C LYS A 277 0.51 -15.98 -3.88
N VAL A 278 -0.06 -16.06 -2.67
CA VAL A 278 0.00 -17.26 -1.83
C VAL A 278 -1.39 -17.85 -1.58
N ILE A 279 -2.32 -17.05 -1.00
CA ILE A 279 -3.61 -17.57 -0.58
C ILE A 279 -4.46 -17.98 -1.80
N ILE A 280 -4.67 -17.07 -2.75
CA ILE A 280 -5.54 -17.35 -3.90
C ILE A 280 -4.86 -18.32 -4.86
N THR A 281 -3.55 -18.22 -5.04
CA THR A 281 -2.83 -19.03 -6.02
C THR A 281 -2.57 -20.45 -5.51
N ILE A 282 -2.12 -20.62 -4.25
CA ILE A 282 -1.78 -21.92 -3.68
C ILE A 282 -3.00 -22.60 -3.05
N PHE A 283 -3.83 -21.83 -2.32
CA PHE A 283 -4.98 -22.34 -1.56
C PHE A 283 -6.32 -21.97 -2.18
N ASN A 284 -6.45 -21.97 -3.51
CA ASN A 284 -7.67 -21.51 -4.21
C ASN A 284 -8.94 -22.20 -3.70
N THR A 285 -8.94 -23.53 -3.58
CA THR A 285 -10.08 -24.30 -3.08
C THR A 285 -10.51 -23.88 -1.68
N ALA A 286 -9.56 -23.72 -0.77
CA ALA A 286 -9.83 -23.25 0.59
C ALA A 286 -10.32 -21.79 0.59
N PHE A 287 -9.76 -20.93 -0.28
CA PHE A 287 -10.20 -19.54 -0.40
C PHE A 287 -11.65 -19.43 -0.88
N ILE A 288 -12.05 -20.26 -1.85
CA ILE A 288 -13.44 -20.35 -2.34
C ILE A 288 -14.37 -20.82 -1.22
N GLU A 289 -14.01 -21.85 -0.49
CA GLU A 289 -14.79 -22.40 0.63
C GLU A 289 -15.06 -21.34 1.70
N TYR A 290 -14.06 -20.51 2.02
CA TYR A 290 -14.17 -19.42 3.02
C TYR A 290 -14.50 -18.06 2.42
N SER A 291 -14.92 -17.98 1.15
CA SER A 291 -15.25 -16.69 0.48
C SER A 291 -16.28 -15.86 1.25
N SER A 292 -17.29 -16.50 1.85
CA SER A 292 -18.29 -15.82 2.69
C SER A 292 -17.67 -15.11 3.90
N LEU A 293 -16.63 -15.69 4.53
CA LEU A 293 -15.91 -15.06 5.61
C LEU A 293 -15.21 -13.80 5.12
N PHE A 294 -14.52 -13.87 3.98
CA PHE A 294 -13.83 -12.71 3.40
C PHE A 294 -14.80 -11.61 2.99
N ILE A 295 -15.98 -11.95 2.46
CA ILE A 295 -17.07 -10.99 2.16
C ILE A 295 -17.50 -10.27 3.44
N ILE A 296 -17.70 -10.97 4.54
CA ILE A 296 -18.11 -10.38 5.83
C ILE A 296 -17.01 -9.43 6.34
N LEU A 297 -15.75 -9.88 6.39
CA LEU A 297 -14.63 -9.08 6.88
C LEU A 297 -14.42 -7.83 6.02
N ALA A 298 -14.48 -7.98 4.68
CA ALA A 298 -14.41 -6.88 3.73
C ALA A 298 -15.55 -5.87 3.92
N SER A 299 -16.77 -6.36 4.10
CA SER A 299 -17.96 -5.52 4.36
C SER A 299 -17.81 -4.69 5.63
N ILE A 300 -17.31 -5.30 6.70
CA ILE A 300 -17.02 -4.60 7.95
C ILE A 300 -15.94 -3.54 7.72
N ASN A 301 -14.85 -3.85 7.00
CA ASN A 301 -13.81 -2.86 6.67
C ASN A 301 -14.37 -1.67 5.91
N ILE A 302 -15.21 -1.91 4.88
CA ILE A 302 -15.82 -0.85 4.07
C ILE A 302 -16.65 0.07 4.96
N ILE A 303 -17.60 -0.48 5.67
CA ILE A 303 -18.59 0.29 6.44
C ILE A 303 -17.94 0.93 7.67
N TYR A 304 -17.22 0.15 8.48
CA TYR A 304 -16.54 0.64 9.67
C TYR A 304 -15.48 1.69 9.35
N GLY A 305 -14.66 1.42 8.33
CA GLY A 305 -13.62 2.35 7.88
C GLY A 305 -14.20 3.70 7.45
N ALA A 306 -15.26 3.69 6.62
CA ALA A 306 -15.92 4.90 6.15
C ALA A 306 -16.59 5.71 7.28
N PHE A 307 -17.36 5.05 8.17
CA PHE A 307 -17.98 5.74 9.32
C PHE A 307 -16.93 6.30 10.28
N THR A 308 -15.88 5.56 10.56
CA THR A 308 -14.82 6.02 11.47
C THR A 308 -14.03 7.17 10.86
N ALA A 309 -13.76 7.16 9.54
CA ALA A 309 -13.16 8.28 8.82
C ALA A 309 -13.99 9.56 8.94
N MET A 310 -15.32 9.44 8.82
CA MET A 310 -16.26 10.57 8.95
C MET A 310 -16.22 11.24 10.33
N MET A 311 -15.86 10.50 11.37
CA MET A 311 -15.80 10.98 12.75
C MET A 311 -14.44 11.59 13.13
N GLN A 312 -13.44 11.58 12.23
CA GLN A 312 -12.11 12.10 12.54
C GLN A 312 -12.03 13.62 12.43
N ASP A 313 -11.28 14.22 13.35
CA ASP A 313 -10.93 15.63 13.35
C ASP A 313 -9.48 15.91 12.88
N ASP A 314 -8.67 14.87 12.66
CA ASP A 314 -7.29 14.97 12.15
C ASP A 314 -7.23 14.40 10.74
N LEU A 315 -6.63 15.16 9.80
CA LEU A 315 -6.54 14.78 8.38
C LEU A 315 -5.80 13.46 8.13
N LYS A 316 -4.77 13.15 8.93
CA LYS A 316 -4.05 11.88 8.78
C LYS A 316 -4.88 10.69 9.25
N TYR A 317 -5.61 10.84 10.34
CA TYR A 317 -6.53 9.79 10.80
C TYR A 317 -7.69 9.59 9.83
N LEU A 318 -8.25 10.68 9.28
CA LEU A 318 -9.27 10.60 8.25
C LEU A 318 -8.76 9.80 7.05
N ALA A 319 -7.58 10.14 6.52
CA ALA A 319 -6.97 9.43 5.39
C ALA A 319 -6.64 7.97 5.72
N ALA A 320 -6.21 7.66 6.95
CA ALA A 320 -5.91 6.31 7.39
C ALA A 320 -7.16 5.41 7.46
N TYR A 321 -8.28 5.93 8.01
CA TYR A 321 -9.53 5.18 8.04
C TYR A 321 -10.19 5.10 6.67
N ALA A 322 -10.02 6.12 5.81
CA ALA A 322 -10.39 6.02 4.39
C ALA A 322 -9.64 4.88 3.70
N SER A 323 -8.32 4.76 3.94
CA SER A 323 -7.52 3.62 3.42
C SER A 323 -8.04 2.28 3.91
N LEU A 324 -8.46 2.18 5.17
CA LEU A 324 -9.05 0.97 5.73
C LEU A 324 -10.31 0.55 4.95
N SER A 325 -11.19 1.51 4.66
CA SER A 325 -12.38 1.27 3.84
C SER A 325 -12.01 0.75 2.45
N HIS A 326 -11.05 1.39 1.76
CA HIS A 326 -10.62 0.97 0.42
C HIS A 326 -9.92 -0.40 0.39
N ILE A 327 -9.22 -0.81 1.45
CA ILE A 327 -8.76 -2.20 1.60
C ILE A 327 -9.94 -3.17 1.63
N GLY A 328 -11.04 -2.80 2.28
CA GLY A 328 -12.27 -3.59 2.24
C GLY A 328 -12.80 -3.83 0.83
N TYR A 329 -12.75 -2.81 -0.06
CA TYR A 329 -13.12 -2.97 -1.47
C TYR A 329 -12.23 -3.97 -2.20
N ILE A 330 -10.92 -3.96 -1.94
CA ILE A 330 -9.99 -4.93 -2.53
C ILE A 330 -10.35 -6.34 -2.10
N PHE A 331 -10.57 -6.58 -0.81
CA PHE A 331 -10.92 -7.91 -0.30
C PHE A 331 -12.31 -8.37 -0.75
N LEU A 332 -13.27 -7.45 -0.89
CA LEU A 332 -14.58 -7.78 -1.45
C LEU A 332 -14.46 -8.27 -2.90
N ALA A 333 -13.65 -7.58 -3.70
CA ALA A 333 -13.39 -7.96 -5.09
C ALA A 333 -12.67 -9.31 -5.20
N LEU A 334 -11.65 -9.56 -4.37
CA LEU A 334 -10.96 -10.86 -4.32
C LEU A 334 -11.93 -11.99 -3.93
N ALA A 335 -12.81 -11.75 -2.95
CA ALA A 335 -13.77 -12.75 -2.47
C ALA A 335 -14.85 -13.14 -3.49
N MET A 336 -15.02 -12.36 -4.58
CA MET A 336 -15.92 -12.73 -5.68
C MET A 336 -15.38 -13.89 -6.53
N ASN A 337 -14.10 -14.16 -6.46
CA ASN A 337 -13.40 -15.26 -7.15
C ASN A 337 -13.76 -15.39 -8.64
N ASN A 338 -13.82 -14.26 -9.34
CA ASN A 338 -14.03 -14.18 -10.78
C ASN A 338 -12.97 -13.27 -11.43
N GLU A 339 -12.83 -13.36 -12.76
CA GLU A 339 -11.79 -12.58 -13.50
C GLU A 339 -11.94 -11.07 -13.30
N THR A 340 -13.20 -10.57 -13.31
CA THR A 340 -13.48 -9.15 -13.07
C THR A 340 -13.11 -8.75 -11.64
N GLY A 341 -13.34 -9.62 -10.65
CA GLY A 341 -13.00 -9.41 -9.25
C GLY A 341 -11.50 -9.30 -9.04
N LEU A 342 -10.71 -10.23 -9.57
CA LEU A 342 -9.27 -10.18 -9.44
C LEU A 342 -8.68 -8.97 -10.17
N SER A 343 -9.13 -8.69 -11.40
CA SER A 343 -8.70 -7.51 -12.16
C SER A 343 -9.02 -6.21 -11.45
N SER A 344 -10.23 -6.09 -10.88
CA SER A 344 -10.65 -4.91 -10.13
C SER A 344 -9.91 -4.76 -8.81
N ALA A 345 -9.58 -5.86 -8.12
CA ALA A 345 -8.77 -5.85 -6.91
C ALA A 345 -7.35 -5.32 -7.18
N ILE A 346 -6.71 -5.75 -8.27
CA ILE A 346 -5.40 -5.25 -8.69
C ILE A 346 -5.50 -3.78 -9.06
N LEU A 347 -6.50 -3.39 -9.85
CA LEU A 347 -6.71 -1.99 -10.24
C LEU A 347 -6.99 -1.11 -9.01
N GLN A 348 -7.80 -1.58 -8.05
CA GLN A 348 -8.05 -0.85 -6.80
C GLN A 348 -6.79 -0.73 -5.94
N THR A 349 -5.95 -1.76 -5.92
CA THR A 349 -4.65 -1.73 -5.23
C THR A 349 -3.78 -0.61 -5.76
N VAL A 350 -3.69 -0.48 -7.09
CA VAL A 350 -2.90 0.58 -7.76
C VAL A 350 -3.56 1.94 -7.60
N SER A 351 -4.84 2.05 -7.91
CA SER A 351 -5.60 3.30 -7.83
C SER A 351 -5.57 3.90 -6.42
N HIS A 352 -5.94 3.11 -5.41
CA HIS A 352 -5.88 3.55 -4.03
C HIS A 352 -4.45 3.91 -3.61
N GLY A 353 -3.44 3.14 -4.06
CA GLY A 353 -2.04 3.44 -3.79
C GLY A 353 -1.64 4.84 -4.28
N LEU A 354 -1.97 5.20 -5.51
CA LEU A 354 -1.67 6.51 -6.10
C LEU A 354 -2.46 7.64 -5.43
N ILE A 355 -3.77 7.45 -5.25
CA ILE A 355 -4.66 8.45 -4.65
C ILE A 355 -4.25 8.75 -3.21
N ILE A 356 -3.95 7.73 -2.42
CA ILE A 356 -3.59 7.92 -1.02
C ILE A 356 -2.19 8.54 -0.86
N CYS A 357 -1.26 8.27 -1.79
CA CYS A 357 0.03 8.97 -1.84
C CYS A 357 -0.19 10.47 -2.04
N LEU A 358 -1.05 10.85 -3.00
CA LEU A 358 -1.37 12.26 -3.24
C LEU A 358 -2.08 12.90 -2.04
N LEU A 359 -3.00 12.18 -1.40
CA LEU A 359 -3.74 12.67 -0.23
C LEU A 359 -2.79 12.88 0.96
N PHE A 360 -1.95 11.91 1.33
CA PHE A 360 -0.99 12.09 2.42
C PHE A 360 0.08 13.14 2.10
N PHE A 361 0.51 13.23 0.85
CA PHE A 361 1.44 14.27 0.42
C PHE A 361 0.82 15.66 0.58
N SER A 362 -0.43 15.85 0.12
CA SER A 362 -1.16 17.11 0.29
C SER A 362 -1.41 17.48 1.76
N VAL A 363 -1.75 16.50 2.62
CA VAL A 363 -1.84 16.69 4.08
C VAL A 363 -0.49 17.11 4.67
N GLY A 364 0.62 16.55 4.17
CA GLY A 364 1.96 16.96 4.53
C GLY A 364 2.27 18.41 4.14
N LEU A 365 1.86 18.83 2.94
CA LEU A 365 1.99 20.23 2.48
C LEU A 365 1.18 21.19 3.36
N ILE A 366 -0.07 20.83 3.67
CA ILE A 366 -0.94 21.60 4.57
C ILE A 366 -0.29 21.73 5.96
N PHE A 367 0.21 20.64 6.52
CA PHE A 367 0.88 20.65 7.82
C PHE A 367 2.15 21.52 7.83
N ASN A 368 2.96 21.44 6.78
CA ASN A 368 4.15 22.28 6.64
C ASN A 368 3.82 23.76 6.53
N LEU A 369 2.64 24.08 5.98
CA LEU A 369 2.17 25.46 5.81
C LEU A 369 1.52 26.04 7.08
N LYS A 370 0.59 25.26 7.66
CA LYS A 370 -0.30 25.73 8.74
C LYS A 370 0.14 25.28 10.15
N GLY A 371 1.09 24.35 10.26
CA GLY A 371 1.55 23.76 11.53
C GLY A 371 0.51 22.87 12.22
N THR A 372 -0.68 22.68 11.63
CA THR A 372 -1.76 21.86 12.17
C THR A 372 -2.37 20.95 11.13
N ARG A 373 -2.96 19.83 11.58
CA ARG A 373 -3.73 18.88 10.77
C ARG A 373 -5.19 18.80 11.23
N SER A 374 -5.53 19.62 12.26
CA SER A 374 -6.87 19.64 12.83
C SER A 374 -7.87 20.25 11.85
N ILE A 375 -8.87 19.47 11.45
CA ILE A 375 -9.93 19.89 10.56
C ILE A 375 -10.72 21.07 11.17
N LYS A 376 -10.76 21.18 12.51
CA LYS A 376 -11.43 22.28 13.21
C LYS A 376 -10.67 23.59 13.09
N GLU A 377 -9.36 23.56 13.06
CA GLU A 377 -8.48 24.75 13.02
C GLU A 377 -8.22 25.23 11.60
N LEU A 378 -8.27 24.33 10.62
CA LEU A 378 -8.01 24.63 9.22
C LEU A 378 -9.20 25.34 8.56
N ASN A 379 -8.88 26.41 7.81
CA ASN A 379 -9.84 27.18 7.01
C ASN A 379 -9.14 27.96 5.90
N SER A 380 -9.90 28.54 4.97
CA SER A 380 -9.42 29.48 3.93
C SER A 380 -8.20 28.98 3.14
N LEU A 381 -8.06 27.68 2.97
CA LEU A 381 -6.89 27.14 2.26
C LEU A 381 -6.85 27.59 0.80
N SER A 382 -8.02 27.79 0.17
CA SER A 382 -8.11 28.26 -1.21
C SER A 382 -7.61 29.69 -1.37
N ASP A 383 -7.79 30.54 -0.36
CA ASP A 383 -7.34 31.93 -0.41
C ASP A 383 -5.84 32.04 -0.13
N ASN A 384 -5.33 31.27 0.83
CA ASN A 384 -3.95 31.34 1.29
C ASN A 384 -2.99 30.51 0.43
N SER A 385 -3.48 29.43 -0.18
CA SER A 385 -2.67 28.49 -0.97
C SER A 385 -3.54 27.75 -1.99
N PRO A 386 -3.97 28.42 -3.08
CA PRO A 386 -4.90 27.87 -4.05
C PRO A 386 -4.40 26.56 -4.68
N LEU A 387 -3.11 26.45 -4.93
CA LEU A 387 -2.53 25.24 -5.51
C LEU A 387 -2.58 24.03 -4.57
N ILE A 388 -2.25 24.21 -3.26
CA ILE A 388 -2.36 23.13 -2.27
C ILE A 388 -3.82 22.72 -2.11
N SER A 389 -4.72 23.70 -2.09
CA SER A 389 -6.17 23.47 -2.03
C SER A 389 -6.64 22.65 -3.23
N SER A 390 -6.25 23.01 -4.46
CA SER A 390 -6.63 22.28 -5.67
C SER A 390 -6.11 20.84 -5.67
N ILE A 391 -4.86 20.60 -5.24
CA ILE A 391 -4.28 19.26 -5.09
C ILE A 391 -5.08 18.44 -4.07
N PHE A 392 -5.40 19.03 -2.91
CA PHE A 392 -6.18 18.33 -1.88
C PHE A 392 -7.60 18.02 -2.34
N ILE A 393 -8.27 18.97 -3.02
CA ILE A 393 -9.61 18.80 -3.60
C ILE A 393 -9.58 17.66 -4.62
N PHE A 394 -8.60 17.64 -5.53
CA PHE A 394 -8.47 16.57 -6.52
C PHE A 394 -8.25 15.21 -5.84
N ALA A 395 -7.36 15.11 -4.85
CA ALA A 395 -7.11 13.88 -4.11
C ALA A 395 -8.38 13.39 -3.38
N ALA A 396 -9.14 14.30 -2.77
CA ALA A 396 -10.41 14.00 -2.12
C ALA A 396 -11.46 13.47 -3.12
N PHE A 397 -11.59 14.10 -4.29
CA PHE A 397 -12.53 13.66 -5.32
C PHE A 397 -12.12 12.33 -5.94
N ALA A 398 -10.82 12.11 -6.19
CA ALA A 398 -10.31 10.83 -6.66
C ALA A 398 -10.58 9.70 -5.64
N SER A 399 -10.50 10.01 -4.32
CA SER A 399 -10.81 9.07 -3.25
C SER A 399 -12.31 8.74 -3.12
N VAL A 400 -13.19 9.56 -3.67
CA VAL A 400 -14.65 9.31 -3.75
C VAL A 400 -15.02 8.47 -4.97
N GLY A 401 -14.06 8.22 -5.86
CA GLY A 401 -14.37 7.60 -7.14
C GLY A 401 -15.06 8.57 -8.11
N PHE A 402 -14.56 9.80 -8.24
CA PHE A 402 -15.11 10.76 -9.19
C PHE A 402 -14.80 10.32 -10.63
N PRO A 403 -15.77 10.45 -11.59
CA PRO A 403 -15.53 10.13 -12.99
C PRO A 403 -14.21 10.73 -13.53
N LEU A 404 -13.58 10.05 -14.46
CA LEU A 404 -12.27 10.36 -15.03
C LEU A 404 -11.06 10.06 -14.13
N THR A 405 -11.28 9.58 -12.91
CA THR A 405 -10.20 9.10 -12.03
C THR A 405 -10.10 7.58 -12.04
N SER A 406 -8.90 7.06 -11.74
CA SER A 406 -8.69 5.62 -11.59
C SER A 406 -9.56 5.00 -10.48
N GLY A 407 -9.91 5.77 -9.44
CA GLY A 407 -10.81 5.34 -8.36
C GLY A 407 -12.18 4.96 -8.86
N PHE A 408 -12.76 5.76 -9.75
CA PHE A 408 -14.06 5.48 -10.34
C PHE A 408 -14.09 4.13 -11.08
N ILE A 409 -13.12 3.91 -11.94
CA ILE A 409 -13.05 2.68 -12.74
C ILE A 409 -12.87 1.46 -11.83
N ALA A 410 -12.00 1.55 -10.83
CA ALA A 410 -11.76 0.45 -9.92
C ALA A 410 -13.02 0.09 -9.10
N GLU A 411 -13.69 1.08 -8.52
CA GLU A 411 -14.92 0.86 -7.74
C GLU A 411 -16.08 0.38 -8.62
N PHE A 412 -16.21 0.91 -9.84
CA PHE A 412 -17.20 0.46 -10.80
C PHE A 412 -17.00 -1.03 -11.17
N LEU A 413 -15.77 -1.45 -11.43
CA LEU A 413 -15.47 -2.85 -11.74
C LEU A 413 -15.66 -3.76 -10.53
N ILE A 414 -15.43 -3.30 -9.31
CA ILE A 414 -15.75 -4.05 -8.08
C ILE A 414 -17.26 -4.28 -7.98
N ILE A 415 -18.07 -3.24 -8.18
CA ILE A 415 -19.54 -3.39 -8.20
C ILE A 415 -19.97 -4.35 -9.30
N SER A 416 -19.35 -4.27 -10.49
CA SER A 416 -19.60 -5.18 -11.60
C SER A 416 -19.27 -6.64 -11.25
N SER A 417 -18.14 -6.88 -10.58
CA SER A 417 -17.76 -8.23 -10.15
C SER A 417 -18.73 -8.83 -9.13
N VAL A 418 -19.23 -7.99 -8.21
CA VAL A 418 -20.27 -8.37 -7.25
C VAL A 418 -21.59 -8.68 -7.97
N ALA A 419 -21.97 -7.89 -8.97
CA ALA A 419 -23.18 -8.16 -9.77
C ALA A 419 -23.09 -9.51 -10.53
N GLN A 420 -21.89 -9.83 -11.08
CA GLN A 420 -21.64 -11.10 -11.77
C GLN A 420 -21.73 -12.32 -10.84
N SER A 421 -21.53 -12.16 -9.53
CA SER A 421 -21.71 -13.26 -8.56
C SER A 421 -23.20 -13.66 -8.36
N GLY A 422 -24.14 -12.90 -8.92
CA GLY A 422 -25.58 -13.15 -8.79
C GLY A 422 -26.19 -12.69 -7.46
N ASN A 423 -25.40 -12.25 -6.50
CA ASN A 423 -25.89 -11.76 -5.20
C ASN A 423 -26.01 -10.23 -5.21
N PHE A 424 -27.08 -9.72 -5.79
CA PHE A 424 -27.34 -8.29 -5.94
C PHE A 424 -27.44 -7.53 -4.60
N LEU A 425 -27.76 -8.19 -3.49
CA LEU A 425 -27.81 -7.53 -2.18
C LEU A 425 -26.41 -7.08 -1.70
N LEU A 426 -25.37 -7.79 -2.11
CA LEU A 426 -24.01 -7.41 -1.76
C LEU A 426 -23.57 -6.08 -2.40
N ILE A 427 -24.20 -5.63 -3.48
CA ILE A 427 -23.93 -4.34 -4.13
C ILE A 427 -24.21 -3.16 -3.20
N ILE A 428 -25.13 -3.32 -2.26
CA ILE A 428 -25.46 -2.27 -1.30
C ILE A 428 -24.24 -1.87 -0.47
N ILE A 429 -23.35 -2.81 -0.14
CA ILE A 429 -22.19 -2.58 0.71
C ILE A 429 -21.22 -1.57 0.10
N PRO A 430 -20.68 -1.78 -1.11
CA PRO A 430 -19.80 -0.80 -1.73
C PRO A 430 -20.51 0.54 -2.01
N LEU A 431 -21.79 0.53 -2.40
CA LEU A 431 -22.56 1.77 -2.61
C LEU A 431 -22.68 2.61 -1.33
N VAL A 432 -22.99 1.98 -0.19
CA VAL A 432 -23.05 2.67 1.11
C VAL A 432 -21.67 3.21 1.49
N GLY A 433 -20.61 2.46 1.25
CA GLY A 433 -19.24 2.92 1.48
C GLY A 433 -18.89 4.16 0.66
N ILE A 434 -19.16 4.17 -0.66
CA ILE A 434 -18.98 5.32 -1.56
C ILE A 434 -19.80 6.53 -1.06
N PHE A 435 -21.04 6.31 -0.69
CA PHE A 435 -21.92 7.38 -0.20
C PHE A 435 -21.36 8.06 1.06
N ILE A 436 -20.91 7.27 2.05
CA ILE A 436 -20.31 7.79 3.28
C ILE A 436 -18.99 8.51 2.96
N THR A 437 -18.16 7.95 2.07
CA THR A 437 -16.90 8.55 1.63
C THR A 437 -17.13 9.91 0.99
N THR A 438 -18.17 10.01 0.16
CA THR A 438 -18.61 11.27 -0.46
C THR A 438 -18.94 12.31 0.62
N ILE A 439 -19.75 11.94 1.60
CA ILE A 439 -20.18 12.88 2.67
C ILE A 439 -18.98 13.43 3.41
N TYR A 440 -18.06 12.60 3.91
CA TYR A 440 -16.98 13.10 4.76
C TYR A 440 -15.90 13.83 3.95
N MET A 441 -15.61 13.43 2.72
CA MET A 441 -14.65 14.14 1.87
C MET A 441 -15.15 15.51 1.47
N PHE A 442 -16.42 15.63 1.00
CA PHE A 442 -17.02 16.93 0.67
C PHE A 442 -17.13 17.85 1.90
N ARG A 443 -17.54 17.30 3.07
CA ARG A 443 -17.55 18.06 4.32
C ARG A 443 -16.17 18.60 4.66
N THR A 444 -15.12 17.78 4.49
CA THR A 444 -13.74 18.17 4.79
C THR A 444 -13.24 19.23 3.83
N VAL A 445 -13.44 19.05 2.52
CA VAL A 445 -13.11 20.04 1.48
C VAL A 445 -13.82 21.37 1.75
N LYS A 446 -15.14 21.34 1.98
CA LYS A 446 -15.91 22.56 2.29
C LYS A 446 -15.33 23.29 3.50
N LYS A 447 -14.97 22.58 4.56
CA LYS A 447 -14.51 23.17 5.82
C LYS A 447 -13.10 23.74 5.72
N ILE A 448 -12.18 23.04 5.07
CA ILE A 448 -10.77 23.40 5.00
C ILE A 448 -10.49 24.37 3.86
N CYS A 449 -11.05 24.10 2.67
CA CYS A 449 -10.70 24.82 1.46
C CYS A 449 -11.62 26.02 1.21
N LEU A 450 -12.95 25.83 1.35
CA LEU A 450 -13.93 26.78 0.87
C LEU A 450 -14.50 27.70 1.95
N ARG A 451 -14.23 27.45 3.24
CA ARG A 451 -14.69 28.33 4.31
C ARG A 451 -13.83 29.57 4.35
N TYR A 452 -14.38 30.70 3.93
CA TYR A 452 -13.73 32.00 4.00
C TYR A 452 -13.63 32.49 5.45
N VAL A 453 -12.42 32.85 5.87
CA VAL A 453 -12.14 33.58 7.10
C VAL A 453 -11.12 34.65 6.74
N GLN A 454 -11.44 35.90 6.94
CA GLN A 454 -10.57 37.02 6.64
C GLN A 454 -9.22 36.82 7.38
N SER A 455 -8.19 36.43 6.68
CA SER A 455 -6.83 36.25 7.22
C SER A 455 -5.87 37.13 6.42
N LYS A 456 -4.96 37.81 7.11
CA LYS A 456 -3.85 38.59 6.49
C LYS A 456 -2.65 37.70 6.15
N GLU A 457 -2.85 36.37 6.00
CA GLU A 457 -1.75 35.47 5.69
C GLU A 457 -1.28 35.67 4.25
N SER A 458 0.03 35.74 4.07
CA SER A 458 0.64 35.81 2.73
C SER A 458 0.41 34.53 1.93
N ILE A 459 0.18 34.68 0.63
CA ILE A 459 0.08 33.53 -0.30
C ILE A 459 1.40 32.74 -0.24
N SER A 460 1.32 31.48 0.15
CA SER A 460 2.47 30.60 0.20
C SER A 460 2.58 29.76 -1.06
N THR A 461 3.78 29.64 -1.58
CA THR A 461 4.08 28.85 -2.79
C THR A 461 4.76 27.54 -2.41
N ILE A 462 4.41 26.48 -3.11
CA ILE A 462 5.09 25.19 -3.07
C ILE A 462 6.34 25.20 -3.98
N SER A 463 7.36 24.41 -3.61
CA SER A 463 8.56 24.27 -4.43
C SER A 463 8.25 23.61 -5.77
N TYR A 464 9.14 23.79 -6.74
CA TYR A 464 8.99 23.20 -8.07
C TYR A 464 8.92 21.67 -7.98
N ASP A 465 9.77 21.06 -7.16
CA ASP A 465 9.83 19.61 -6.96
C ASP A 465 8.50 19.05 -6.41
N GLU A 466 7.90 19.75 -5.44
CA GLU A 466 6.60 19.38 -4.86
C GLU A 466 5.46 19.47 -5.91
N LYS A 467 5.52 20.48 -6.80
CA LYS A 467 4.56 20.60 -7.92
C LYS A 467 4.71 19.45 -8.91
N LEU A 468 5.94 19.10 -9.24
CA LEU A 468 6.23 18.05 -10.22
C LEU A 468 5.67 16.70 -9.77
N ILE A 469 5.92 16.29 -8.51
CA ILE A 469 5.42 15.01 -8.02
C ILE A 469 3.88 14.98 -7.93
N CYS A 470 3.25 16.08 -7.50
CA CYS A 470 1.79 16.17 -7.52
C CYS A 470 1.23 16.05 -8.94
N PHE A 471 1.86 16.71 -9.91
CA PHE A 471 1.46 16.63 -11.32
C PHE A 471 1.57 15.21 -11.88
N ILE A 472 2.68 14.51 -11.60
CA ILE A 472 2.88 13.11 -12.01
C ILE A 472 1.78 12.21 -11.42
N LEU A 473 1.48 12.34 -10.11
CA LEU A 473 0.43 11.55 -9.47
C LEU A 473 -0.95 11.84 -10.07
N ILE A 474 -1.30 13.12 -10.25
CA ILE A 474 -2.57 13.53 -10.84
C ILE A 474 -2.69 12.99 -12.28
N LEU A 475 -1.63 13.16 -13.09
CA LEU A 475 -1.61 12.69 -14.46
C LEU A 475 -1.80 11.16 -14.52
N THR A 476 -1.11 10.41 -13.68
CA THR A 476 -1.22 8.94 -13.64
C THR A 476 -2.64 8.50 -13.24
N ILE A 477 -3.24 9.14 -12.22
CA ILE A 477 -4.61 8.86 -11.78
C ILE A 477 -5.62 9.12 -12.92
N ILE A 478 -5.48 10.23 -13.64
CA ILE A 478 -6.36 10.59 -14.76
C ILE A 478 -6.13 9.64 -15.94
N THR A 479 -4.88 9.33 -16.28
CA THR A 479 -4.56 8.45 -17.42
C THR A 479 -5.19 7.07 -17.24
N ILE A 480 -5.08 6.46 -16.05
CA ILE A 480 -5.72 5.17 -15.75
C ILE A 480 -7.26 5.33 -15.78
N GLY A 481 -7.79 6.46 -15.32
CA GLY A 481 -9.24 6.71 -15.30
C GLY A 481 -9.85 6.90 -16.70
N ILE A 482 -9.11 7.51 -17.64
CA ILE A 482 -9.59 7.76 -19.01
C ILE A 482 -9.31 6.56 -19.93
N PHE A 483 -8.17 5.88 -19.75
CA PHE A 483 -7.72 4.77 -20.58
C PHE A 483 -7.59 3.46 -19.79
N PRO A 484 -8.66 2.99 -19.10
CA PRO A 484 -8.57 1.80 -18.25
C PRO A 484 -8.23 0.54 -19.04
N ASN A 485 -8.66 0.44 -20.30
CA ASN A 485 -8.41 -0.73 -21.15
C ASN A 485 -6.92 -0.98 -21.38
N PHE A 486 -6.09 0.07 -21.43
CA PHE A 486 -4.64 -0.11 -21.54
C PHE A 486 -4.10 -0.86 -20.31
N PHE A 487 -4.54 -0.48 -19.11
CA PHE A 487 -4.15 -1.13 -17.87
C PHE A 487 -4.76 -2.54 -17.74
N LEU A 488 -6.04 -2.68 -18.00
CA LEU A 488 -6.76 -3.96 -17.88
C LEU A 488 -6.22 -4.99 -18.89
N ASN A 489 -6.03 -4.63 -20.13
CA ASN A 489 -5.47 -5.53 -21.14
C ASN A 489 -4.03 -5.96 -20.80
N PHE A 490 -3.27 -5.11 -20.10
CA PHE A 490 -1.93 -5.47 -19.64
C PHE A 490 -1.98 -6.53 -18.52
N ILE A 491 -2.89 -6.43 -17.55
CA ILE A 491 -2.99 -7.39 -16.44
C ILE A 491 -3.84 -8.61 -16.76
N ASN A 492 -4.85 -8.46 -17.64
CA ASN A 492 -5.74 -9.54 -18.05
C ASN A 492 -4.99 -10.53 -18.99
N GLY A 493 -5.41 -11.77 -18.97
CA GLY A 493 -4.85 -12.84 -19.77
C GLY A 493 -4.57 -14.07 -18.94
N GLU A 494 -3.63 -14.89 -19.38
CA GLU A 494 -3.30 -16.17 -18.74
C GLU A 494 -2.90 -16.04 -17.25
N SER A 495 -2.27 -14.91 -16.85
CA SER A 495 -1.88 -14.68 -15.45
C SER A 495 -3.10 -14.70 -14.49
N ILE A 496 -4.24 -14.14 -14.89
CA ILE A 496 -5.46 -14.15 -14.07
C ILE A 496 -6.08 -15.54 -14.03
N LYS A 497 -6.10 -16.23 -15.17
CA LYS A 497 -6.63 -17.59 -15.25
C LYS A 497 -5.84 -18.57 -14.40
N ILE A 498 -4.50 -18.49 -14.45
CA ILE A 498 -3.62 -19.32 -13.63
C ILE A 498 -3.87 -19.07 -12.14
N ILE A 499 -3.99 -17.79 -11.74
CA ILE A 499 -4.26 -17.43 -10.32
C ILE A 499 -5.62 -17.99 -9.87
N LEU A 500 -6.62 -17.99 -10.74
CA LEU A 500 -7.96 -18.49 -10.43
C LEU A 500 -8.09 -20.02 -10.62
N GLY A 501 -7.07 -20.70 -11.13
CA GLY A 501 -7.10 -22.14 -11.41
C GLY A 501 -8.08 -22.53 -12.53
N VAL A 502 -8.28 -21.64 -13.54
CA VAL A 502 -9.21 -21.79 -14.67
C VAL A 502 -8.48 -21.87 -16.00
#